data_37d6674329aa3a69f730ee5fef966150
#
_entry.id   37d6674329aa3a69f730ee5fef966150
#
_cell.length_a   1.000
_cell.length_b   1.000
_cell.length_c   1.000
_cell.angle_alpha   90.00
_cell.angle_beta   90.00
_cell.angle_gamma   90.00
#
_symmetry.space_group_name_H-M   'P 1'
#
loop_
_entity.id
_entity.type
_entity.pdbx_description
1 polymer ?
#
loop_
_entity_poly.entity_id
_entity_poly.type
_entity_poly.pdbx_seq_one_letter_code
_entity_poly.pdbx_strand_id
1 'polypeptide(L)'
;MPDFSTPNKECIRRYYNKPIIKRLKETYNCNIIYYGLPSPDAEDIAEWIDYISSVVAFQCRDYGNVSDPDQPTDEVDKLIEKLNAWEGSGKIEDYIVYDGYMEEVLFKGFDNSASGSIDYTHDNHITLFNLDFCNSITSPQEYITKDGDRISKFKLELIDKILEYQSKVSNQSDKFVLFLTVQASYAGADLHDYTEVNKQSMSKYNSHDRRKHLVLKHFIEDYLYSIIKSNNYIPQFMPTVFYKGINDVDMMHFAVMCVRPQEDKKHGGVFVYNQKLVDITDSLPILPDPDNN
;
A
#
# COMPACT_ATOMS: atom_id res chain seq x y z
N MET A 1 2.18 17.28 15.64
CA MET A 1 2.25 16.07 14.80
C MET A 1 2.24 16.50 13.36
N PRO A 2 2.99 15.87 12.46
CA PRO A 2 2.80 16.17 11.05
C PRO A 2 1.36 15.76 10.67
N ASP A 3 0.65 16.68 10.03
CA ASP A 3 -0.64 16.39 9.43
C ASP A 3 -0.40 15.45 8.24
N PHE A 4 -0.76 14.17 8.37
CA PHE A 4 -0.60 13.18 7.31
C PHE A 4 -1.61 13.37 6.18
N SER A 5 -2.61 14.25 6.36
CA SER A 5 -3.58 14.61 5.34
C SER A 5 -3.14 15.85 4.59
N THR A 6 -3.11 15.74 3.27
CA THR A 6 -2.97 16.89 2.39
C THR A 6 -4.19 16.95 1.48
N PRO A 7 -4.57 18.13 0.94
CA PRO A 7 -5.68 18.22 -0.02
C PRO A 7 -5.54 17.26 -1.20
N ASN A 8 -4.31 17.02 -1.65
CA ASN A 8 -4.02 16.07 -2.71
C ASN A 8 -4.29 14.62 -2.30
N LYS A 9 -3.90 14.22 -1.09
CA LYS A 9 -4.21 12.88 -0.55
C LYS A 9 -5.73 12.69 -0.39
N GLU A 10 -6.45 13.70 0.09
CA GLU A 10 -7.93 13.65 0.17
C GLU A 10 -8.57 13.47 -1.20
N CYS A 11 -8.09 14.21 -2.22
CA CYS A 11 -8.56 14.04 -3.59
C CYS A 11 -8.33 12.62 -4.11
N ILE A 12 -7.14 12.04 -3.89
CA ILE A 12 -6.83 10.67 -4.29
C ILE A 12 -7.74 9.67 -3.57
N ARG A 13 -7.89 9.78 -2.25
CA ARG A 13 -8.78 8.91 -1.47
C ARG A 13 -10.21 8.93 -1.98
N ARG A 14 -10.77 10.14 -2.19
CA ARG A 14 -12.18 10.36 -2.53
C ARG A 14 -12.50 10.11 -3.99
N TYR A 15 -11.68 10.66 -4.90
CA TYR A 15 -12.03 10.71 -6.32
C TYR A 15 -11.30 9.66 -7.17
N TYR A 16 -10.23 9.08 -6.66
CA TYR A 16 -9.49 8.04 -7.37
C TYR A 16 -9.69 6.66 -6.72
N ASN A 17 -9.33 6.49 -5.45
CA ASN A 17 -9.35 5.18 -4.78
C ASN A 17 -10.80 4.70 -4.47
N LYS A 18 -11.64 5.57 -3.91
CA LYS A 18 -13.01 5.20 -3.51
C LYS A 18 -13.86 4.65 -4.66
N PRO A 19 -13.86 5.24 -5.87
CA PRO A 19 -14.54 4.66 -7.03
C PRO A 19 -14.03 3.27 -7.42
N ILE A 20 -12.71 3.04 -7.30
CA ILE A 20 -12.10 1.73 -7.59
C ILE A 20 -12.59 0.69 -6.58
N ILE A 21 -12.57 1.00 -5.28
CA ILE A 21 -13.05 0.13 -4.20
C ILE A 21 -14.54 -0.18 -4.38
N LYS A 22 -15.35 0.85 -4.62
CA LYS A 22 -16.78 0.69 -4.91
C LYS A 22 -16.99 -0.26 -6.08
N ARG A 23 -16.25 -0.07 -7.16
CA ARG A 23 -16.35 -0.89 -8.36
C ARG A 23 -15.92 -2.34 -8.11
N LEU A 24 -14.85 -2.56 -7.32
CA LEU A 24 -14.45 -3.90 -6.89
C LEU A 24 -15.60 -4.61 -6.18
N LYS A 25 -16.20 -3.95 -5.15
CA LYS A 25 -17.32 -4.50 -4.38
C LYS A 25 -18.52 -4.82 -5.26
N GLU A 26 -18.95 -3.89 -6.12
CA GLU A 26 -20.12 -4.06 -6.98
C GLU A 26 -19.93 -5.11 -8.07
N THR A 27 -18.73 -5.17 -8.69
CA THR A 27 -18.47 -6.10 -9.79
C THR A 27 -18.38 -7.54 -9.30
N TYR A 28 -17.75 -7.77 -8.17
CA TYR A 28 -17.44 -9.11 -7.69
C TYR A 28 -18.29 -9.53 -6.48
N ASN A 29 -19.15 -8.65 -5.97
CA ASN A 29 -19.97 -8.87 -4.78
C ASN A 29 -19.17 -9.48 -3.61
N CYS A 30 -18.00 -8.89 -3.32
CA CYS A 30 -17.09 -9.39 -2.31
C CYS A 30 -17.01 -8.46 -1.09
N ASN A 31 -16.67 -9.02 0.05
CA ASN A 31 -16.27 -8.23 1.20
C ASN A 31 -14.94 -7.53 0.93
N ILE A 32 -14.81 -6.32 1.38
CA ILE A 32 -13.57 -5.56 1.27
C ILE A 32 -12.82 -5.67 2.59
N ILE A 33 -11.74 -6.44 2.58
CA ILE A 33 -10.82 -6.56 3.71
C ILE A 33 -9.63 -5.64 3.42
N TYR A 34 -9.52 -4.60 4.21
CA TYR A 34 -8.42 -3.64 4.15
C TYR A 34 -7.16 -4.23 4.79
N TYR A 35 -6.04 -4.03 4.14
CA TYR A 35 -4.72 -4.39 4.65
C TYR A 35 -3.74 -3.25 4.31
N GLY A 36 -3.14 -2.61 5.33
CA GLY A 36 -2.26 -1.51 4.99
C GLY A 36 -1.76 -0.66 6.14
N LEU A 37 -1.34 0.54 5.76
CA LEU A 37 -0.70 1.55 6.58
C LEU A 37 -1.65 2.75 6.75
N PRO A 38 -2.68 2.64 7.60
CA PRO A 38 -3.54 3.77 7.88
C PRO A 38 -2.78 4.79 8.72
N SER A 39 -3.14 6.08 8.60
CA SER A 39 -2.71 7.07 9.59
C SER A 39 -3.32 6.76 10.96
N PRO A 40 -2.81 7.33 12.07
CA PRO A 40 -3.43 7.17 13.40
C PRO A 40 -4.91 7.59 13.42
N ASP A 41 -5.28 8.54 12.56
CA ASP A 41 -6.66 8.98 12.38
C ASP A 41 -7.46 8.13 11.40
N ALA A 42 -6.85 7.11 10.78
CA ALA A 42 -7.48 6.17 9.84
C ALA A 42 -8.34 6.87 8.77
N GLU A 43 -7.85 7.96 8.20
CA GLU A 43 -8.63 8.83 7.28
C GLU A 43 -9.06 8.13 5.99
N ASP A 44 -8.21 7.27 5.44
CA ASP A 44 -8.52 6.43 4.28
C ASP A 44 -9.61 5.42 4.61
N ILE A 45 -9.50 4.71 5.73
CA ILE A 45 -10.55 3.78 6.19
C ILE A 45 -11.85 4.56 6.43
N ALA A 46 -11.78 5.73 7.07
CA ALA A 46 -12.95 6.57 7.30
C ALA A 46 -13.65 7.01 5.99
N GLU A 47 -12.88 7.36 4.95
CA GLU A 47 -13.43 7.73 3.64
C GLU A 47 -14.07 6.53 2.92
N TRP A 48 -13.62 5.31 3.20
CA TRP A 48 -14.07 4.09 2.53
C TRP A 48 -14.90 3.16 3.41
N ILE A 49 -15.28 3.60 4.62
CA ILE A 49 -15.92 2.79 5.67
C ILE A 49 -17.18 2.05 5.21
N ASP A 50 -17.97 2.65 4.32
CA ASP A 50 -19.19 2.04 3.77
C ASP A 50 -18.93 0.80 2.90
N TYR A 51 -17.69 0.57 2.53
CA TYR A 51 -17.28 -0.55 1.69
C TYR A 51 -16.46 -1.59 2.44
N ILE A 52 -15.73 -1.20 3.49
CA ILE A 52 -14.81 -2.06 4.25
C ILE A 52 -15.62 -2.91 5.24
N SER A 53 -15.31 -4.22 5.26
CA SER A 53 -15.86 -5.14 6.24
C SER A 53 -14.90 -5.42 7.39
N SER A 54 -13.61 -5.55 7.10
CA SER A 54 -12.59 -5.89 8.10
C SER A 54 -11.29 -5.15 7.84
N VAL A 55 -10.46 -4.98 8.88
CA VAL A 55 -9.23 -4.19 8.83
C VAL A 55 -8.04 -4.96 9.38
N VAL A 56 -6.96 -5.05 8.60
CA VAL A 56 -5.63 -5.44 9.06
C VAL A 56 -4.72 -4.24 8.90
N ALA A 57 -4.28 -3.67 10.00
CA ALA A 57 -3.52 -2.43 10.03
C ALA A 57 -2.13 -2.63 10.64
N PHE A 58 -1.18 -1.83 10.19
CA PHE A 58 0.16 -1.72 10.76
C PHE A 58 0.39 -0.27 11.14
N GLN A 59 0.73 -0.02 12.39
CA GLN A 59 1.01 1.31 12.92
C GLN A 59 2.18 1.22 13.88
N CYS A 60 3.23 1.99 13.60
CA CYS A 60 4.38 2.07 14.49
C CYS A 60 4.16 3.13 15.55
N ARG A 61 4.49 2.80 16.80
CA ARG A 61 4.71 3.79 17.83
C ARG A 61 5.99 4.53 17.50
N ASP A 62 5.93 5.83 17.32
CA ASP A 62 7.13 6.64 17.03
C ASP A 62 7.99 6.82 18.28
N TYR A 63 8.92 5.89 18.48
CA TYR A 63 9.91 5.98 19.55
C TYR A 63 11.03 7.00 19.27
N GLY A 64 11.08 7.59 18.07
CA GLY A 64 12.24 8.36 17.60
C GLY A 64 12.23 9.85 17.90
N ASN A 65 11.08 10.43 18.23
CA ASN A 65 10.91 11.88 18.46
C ASN A 65 10.48 12.24 19.89
N VAL A 66 10.60 11.34 20.83
CA VAL A 66 10.12 11.53 22.18
C VAL A 66 11.19 12.26 22.98
N SER A 67 10.86 13.46 23.43
CA SER A 67 11.62 14.18 24.48
C SER A 67 11.65 13.40 25.80
N ASP A 68 10.82 12.38 25.92
CA ASP A 68 10.73 11.44 27.03
C ASP A 68 10.56 10.01 26.47
N PRO A 69 11.61 9.17 26.53
CA PRO A 69 11.53 7.78 26.04
C PRO A 69 10.58 6.89 26.84
N ASP A 70 10.11 7.36 28.01
CA ASP A 70 9.16 6.64 28.86
C ASP A 70 7.68 6.98 28.52
N GLN A 71 7.45 7.88 27.56
CA GLN A 71 6.11 8.18 27.04
C GLN A 71 6.03 7.85 25.55
N PRO A 72 5.70 6.60 25.19
CA PRO A 72 5.44 6.23 23.80
C PRO A 72 4.28 7.07 23.24
N THR A 73 4.39 7.45 21.98
CA THR A 73 3.28 8.14 21.31
C THR A 73 2.04 7.24 21.31
N ASP A 74 0.89 7.84 21.50
CA ASP A 74 -0.42 7.16 21.59
C ASP A 74 -1.02 6.81 20.20
N GLU A 75 -0.22 6.81 19.12
CA GLU A 75 -0.70 6.64 17.74
C GLU A 75 -1.36 5.30 17.48
N VAL A 76 -0.78 4.22 18.02
CA VAL A 76 -1.37 2.88 17.92
C VAL A 76 -2.67 2.82 18.73
N ASP A 77 -2.68 3.40 19.93
CA ASP A 77 -3.84 3.39 20.83
C ASP A 77 -4.99 4.21 20.22
N LYS A 78 -4.71 5.35 19.60
CA LYS A 78 -5.71 6.16 18.84
C LYS A 78 -6.34 5.38 17.69
N LEU A 79 -5.52 4.67 16.93
CA LEU A 79 -6.03 3.81 15.84
C LEU A 79 -6.94 2.72 16.39
N ILE A 80 -6.50 2.04 17.46
CA ILE A 80 -7.29 0.99 18.14
C ILE A 80 -8.62 1.54 18.65
N GLU A 81 -8.63 2.68 19.35
CA GLU A 81 -9.85 3.31 19.85
C GLU A 81 -10.84 3.58 18.73
N LYS A 82 -10.36 4.08 17.59
CA LYS A 82 -11.19 4.38 16.43
C LYS A 82 -11.79 3.13 15.79
N LEU A 83 -10.97 2.09 15.62
CA LEU A 83 -11.42 0.81 15.07
C LEU A 83 -12.41 0.11 16.03
N ASN A 84 -12.17 0.14 17.34
CA ASN A 84 -13.11 -0.32 18.35
C ASN A 84 -14.49 0.38 18.25
N ALA A 85 -14.48 1.69 18.06
CA ALA A 85 -15.73 2.45 17.90
C ALA A 85 -16.50 2.05 16.63
N TRP A 86 -15.79 1.72 15.56
CA TRP A 86 -16.43 1.26 14.31
C TRP A 86 -16.92 -0.17 14.40
N GLU A 87 -16.17 -1.08 15.02
CA GLU A 87 -16.62 -2.45 15.31
C GLU A 87 -17.85 -2.44 16.23
N GLY A 88 -17.78 -1.72 17.37
CA GLY A 88 -18.89 -1.59 18.31
C GLY A 88 -20.16 -0.95 17.73
N SER A 89 -20.05 -0.14 16.68
CA SER A 89 -21.17 0.41 15.93
C SER A 89 -21.63 -0.45 14.75
N GLY A 90 -20.96 -1.57 14.48
CA GLY A 90 -21.26 -2.47 13.37
C GLY A 90 -20.85 -1.94 11.99
N LYS A 91 -19.97 -0.95 11.94
CA LYS A 91 -19.44 -0.42 10.66
C LYS A 91 -18.39 -1.35 10.04
N ILE A 92 -17.63 -2.04 10.87
CA ILE A 92 -16.74 -3.13 10.48
C ILE A 92 -17.07 -4.36 11.31
N GLU A 93 -16.72 -5.54 10.83
CA GLU A 93 -16.99 -6.82 11.48
C GLU A 93 -15.89 -7.17 12.50
N ASP A 94 -14.64 -6.92 12.12
CA ASP A 94 -13.45 -7.20 12.93
C ASP A 94 -12.26 -6.35 12.51
N TYR A 95 -11.22 -6.33 13.33
CA TYR A 95 -9.95 -5.72 12.98
C TYR A 95 -8.77 -6.36 13.74
N ILE A 96 -7.57 -6.20 13.18
CA ILE A 96 -6.30 -6.47 13.86
C ILE A 96 -5.35 -5.29 13.61
N VAL A 97 -4.64 -4.85 14.64
CA VAL A 97 -3.58 -3.85 14.54
C VAL A 97 -2.28 -4.47 15.01
N TYR A 98 -1.28 -4.47 14.14
CA TYR A 98 0.09 -4.85 14.47
C TYR A 98 0.89 -3.60 14.86
N ASP A 99 1.50 -3.61 16.06
CA ASP A 99 2.38 -2.54 16.53
C ASP A 99 3.76 -2.68 15.88
N GLY A 100 4.06 -1.85 14.91
CA GLY A 100 5.34 -1.83 14.22
C GLY A 100 5.24 -1.42 12.76
N TYR A 101 6.38 -1.21 12.14
CA TYR A 101 6.44 -1.05 10.69
C TYR A 101 6.03 -2.36 10.01
N MET A 102 5.22 -2.27 8.95
CA MET A 102 4.73 -3.45 8.22
C MET A 102 5.87 -4.37 7.79
N GLU A 103 6.92 -3.80 7.22
CA GLU A 103 8.10 -4.53 6.81
C GLU A 103 8.78 -5.27 7.97
N GLU A 104 8.85 -4.63 9.12
CA GLU A 104 9.44 -5.23 10.31
C GLU A 104 8.61 -6.43 10.79
N VAL A 105 7.31 -6.23 10.95
CA VAL A 105 6.38 -7.28 11.39
C VAL A 105 6.40 -8.49 10.44
N LEU A 106 6.36 -8.25 9.11
CA LEU A 106 6.34 -9.35 8.15
C LEU A 106 7.65 -10.14 8.10
N PHE A 107 8.80 -9.47 8.23
CA PHE A 107 10.09 -10.14 8.18
C PHE A 107 10.51 -10.77 9.52
N LYS A 108 10.11 -10.18 10.65
CA LYS A 108 10.28 -10.79 11.96
C LYS A 108 9.28 -11.93 12.21
N GLY A 109 8.06 -11.80 11.69
CA GLY A 109 6.95 -12.71 11.92
C GLY A 109 6.18 -12.42 13.21
N PHE A 110 6.37 -11.25 13.85
CA PHE A 110 5.65 -10.79 15.03
C PHE A 110 5.74 -9.27 15.17
N ASP A 111 4.82 -8.68 15.93
CA ASP A 111 4.78 -7.25 16.22
C ASP A 111 5.63 -6.84 17.44
N ASN A 112 5.65 -5.54 17.75
CA ASN A 112 6.42 -4.94 18.85
C ASN A 112 5.58 -4.64 20.11
N SER A 113 4.38 -5.20 20.23
CA SER A 113 3.47 -4.91 21.35
C SER A 113 4.11 -5.20 22.72
N ALA A 114 4.14 -4.20 23.58
CA ALA A 114 4.71 -4.31 24.93
C ALA A 114 3.91 -5.26 25.86
N SER A 115 2.62 -5.43 25.59
CA SER A 115 1.73 -6.33 26.33
C SER A 115 1.86 -7.81 25.99
N GLY A 116 2.70 -8.15 25.03
CA GLY A 116 2.92 -9.46 24.44
C GLY A 116 2.86 -9.39 22.92
N SER A 117 3.91 -9.79 22.25
CA SER A 117 3.98 -9.73 20.79
C SER A 117 2.93 -10.64 20.16
N ILE A 118 2.27 -10.13 19.12
CA ILE A 118 1.30 -10.86 18.31
C ILE A 118 2.04 -11.47 17.13
N ASP A 119 1.93 -12.78 16.95
CA ASP A 119 2.48 -13.46 15.78
C ASP A 119 1.76 -12.99 14.51
N TYR A 120 2.53 -12.63 13.48
CA TYR A 120 1.95 -12.27 12.20
C TYR A 120 1.33 -13.49 11.52
N THR A 121 0.08 -13.35 11.13
CA THR A 121 -0.66 -14.31 10.31
C THR A 121 -1.23 -13.64 9.08
N HIS A 122 -1.28 -14.36 7.97
CA HIS A 122 -1.88 -13.88 6.71
C HIS A 122 -3.04 -14.79 6.32
N ASP A 123 -4.03 -14.86 7.22
CA ASP A 123 -5.16 -15.80 7.09
C ASP A 123 -6.35 -15.20 6.35
N ASN A 124 -6.37 -13.88 6.22
CA ASN A 124 -7.51 -13.16 5.71
C ASN A 124 -7.50 -13.10 4.17
N HIS A 125 -8.69 -13.15 3.59
CA HIS A 125 -8.92 -12.93 2.16
C HIS A 125 -8.78 -11.46 1.80
N ILE A 126 -7.56 -10.93 1.83
CA ILE A 126 -7.31 -9.53 1.55
C ILE A 126 -7.79 -9.17 0.15
N THR A 127 -8.62 -8.15 0.06
CA THR A 127 -9.14 -7.63 -1.21
C THR A 127 -8.68 -6.20 -1.50
N LEU A 128 -8.10 -5.51 -0.50
CA LEU A 128 -7.59 -4.15 -0.63
C LEU A 128 -6.27 -4.00 0.10
N PHE A 129 -5.17 -3.86 -0.63
CA PHE A 129 -3.89 -3.43 -0.08
C PHE A 129 -3.74 -1.92 -0.23
N ASN A 130 -3.44 -1.21 0.87
CA ASN A 130 -3.16 0.22 0.87
C ASN A 130 -1.79 0.49 1.49
N LEU A 131 -0.76 0.56 0.64
CA LEU A 131 0.64 0.66 1.02
C LEU A 131 1.14 2.09 0.79
N ASP A 132 1.00 2.95 1.80
CA ASP A 132 1.45 4.35 1.77
C ASP A 132 2.83 4.47 2.43
N PHE A 133 3.89 4.28 1.65
CA PHE A 133 5.26 4.37 2.14
C PHE A 133 5.78 5.82 2.15
N CYS A 134 6.18 6.29 3.32
CA CYS A 134 6.71 7.66 3.49
C CYS A 134 8.14 7.84 2.98
N ASN A 135 8.92 6.76 2.81
CA ASN A 135 10.34 6.79 2.44
C ASN A 135 10.58 6.20 1.05
N SER A 136 11.86 6.23 0.61
CA SER A 136 12.26 5.58 -0.63
C SER A 136 11.93 4.10 -0.61
N ILE A 137 11.29 3.61 -1.69
CA ILE A 137 10.91 2.21 -1.84
C ILE A 137 12.11 1.30 -2.15
N THR A 138 13.21 1.89 -2.61
CA THR A 138 14.41 1.18 -3.03
C THR A 138 15.55 1.26 -2.02
N SER A 139 15.36 1.94 -0.89
CA SER A 139 16.34 1.94 0.19
C SER A 139 16.22 0.68 1.04
N PRO A 140 17.33 -0.04 1.29
CA PRO A 140 17.31 -1.21 2.15
C PRO A 140 17.11 -0.80 3.62
N GLN A 141 16.47 -1.68 4.37
CA GLN A 141 16.33 -1.56 5.82
C GLN A 141 16.78 -2.86 6.49
N GLU A 142 17.39 -2.72 7.67
CA GLU A 142 17.87 -3.86 8.45
C GLU A 142 16.84 -4.23 9.51
N TYR A 143 16.61 -5.53 9.66
CA TYR A 143 15.71 -6.12 10.65
C TYR A 143 16.41 -7.28 11.37
N ILE A 144 15.92 -7.58 12.58
CA ILE A 144 16.35 -8.76 13.34
C ILE A 144 15.17 -9.74 13.36
N THR A 145 15.37 -10.94 12.86
CA THR A 145 14.37 -12.03 12.84
C THR A 145 14.14 -12.61 14.24
N LYS A 146 13.11 -13.45 14.41
CA LYS A 146 12.89 -14.23 15.65
C LYS A 146 14.10 -15.03 16.10
N ASP A 147 14.86 -15.54 15.14
CA ASP A 147 16.07 -16.37 15.40
C ASP A 147 17.31 -15.52 15.70
N GLY A 148 17.17 -14.19 15.68
CA GLY A 148 18.24 -13.24 15.96
C GLY A 148 19.12 -12.90 14.76
N ASP A 149 18.78 -13.38 13.57
CA ASP A 149 19.52 -13.10 12.35
C ASP A 149 19.26 -11.66 11.86
N ARG A 150 20.31 -10.98 11.43
CA ARG A 150 20.19 -9.69 10.74
C ARG A 150 19.90 -9.91 9.27
N ILE A 151 18.82 -9.33 8.78
CA ILE A 151 18.45 -9.32 7.37
C ILE A 151 18.33 -7.89 6.86
N SER A 152 18.74 -7.65 5.62
CA SER A 152 18.55 -6.38 4.91
C SER A 152 17.57 -6.60 3.79
N LYS A 153 16.51 -5.78 3.74
CA LYS A 153 15.41 -5.93 2.80
C LYS A 153 14.96 -4.59 2.23
N PHE A 154 14.54 -4.60 0.99
CA PHE A 154 13.90 -3.47 0.32
C PHE A 154 12.37 -3.54 0.48
N LYS A 155 11.70 -2.39 0.45
CA LYS A 155 10.22 -2.35 0.50
C LYS A 155 9.55 -3.04 -0.69
N LEU A 156 10.21 -3.06 -1.85
CA LEU A 156 9.72 -3.84 -2.99
C LEU A 156 9.70 -5.35 -2.71
N GLU A 157 10.70 -5.86 -1.96
CA GLU A 157 10.70 -7.26 -1.53
C GLU A 157 9.57 -7.56 -0.53
N LEU A 158 9.16 -6.55 0.27
CA LEU A 158 8.00 -6.66 1.12
C LEU A 158 6.72 -6.88 0.31
N ILE A 159 6.54 -6.14 -0.78
CA ILE A 159 5.38 -6.31 -1.67
C ILE A 159 5.36 -7.72 -2.26
N ASP A 160 6.50 -8.21 -2.71
CA ASP A 160 6.64 -9.58 -3.21
C ASP A 160 6.25 -10.61 -2.13
N LYS A 161 6.74 -10.41 -0.90
CA LYS A 161 6.41 -11.26 0.25
C LYS A 161 4.91 -11.28 0.58
N ILE A 162 4.26 -10.12 0.55
CA ILE A 162 2.80 -10.00 0.74
C ILE A 162 2.06 -10.80 -0.33
N LEU A 163 2.45 -10.66 -1.59
CA LEU A 163 1.83 -11.37 -2.71
C LEU A 163 2.09 -12.88 -2.65
N GLU A 164 3.27 -13.29 -2.20
CA GLU A 164 3.59 -14.69 -1.92
C GLU A 164 2.64 -15.27 -0.85
N TYR A 165 2.42 -14.57 0.25
CA TYR A 165 1.46 -14.97 1.27
C TYR A 165 0.04 -15.02 0.72
N GLN A 166 -0.40 -13.97 0.03
CA GLN A 166 -1.72 -13.90 -0.61
C GLN A 166 -1.95 -15.05 -1.59
N SER A 167 -0.92 -15.51 -2.29
CA SER A 167 -1.03 -16.62 -3.24
C SER A 167 -1.16 -17.99 -2.58
N LYS A 168 -0.73 -18.14 -1.31
CA LYS A 168 -0.69 -19.40 -0.57
C LYS A 168 -1.89 -19.62 0.35
N VAL A 169 -2.70 -18.61 0.62
CA VAL A 169 -3.89 -18.74 1.46
C VAL A 169 -4.84 -19.75 0.86
N SER A 170 -5.32 -20.72 1.65
CA SER A 170 -6.10 -21.88 1.20
C SER A 170 -7.42 -21.51 0.54
N ASN A 171 -7.98 -20.35 0.88
CA ASN A 171 -9.19 -19.79 0.28
C ASN A 171 -8.87 -18.43 -0.33
N GLN A 172 -7.97 -18.40 -1.27
CA GLN A 172 -7.42 -17.19 -1.89
C GLN A 172 -8.50 -16.23 -2.37
N SER A 173 -8.28 -14.93 -2.14
CA SER A 173 -9.01 -13.93 -2.90
C SER A 173 -8.65 -14.06 -4.38
N ASP A 174 -9.67 -14.24 -5.23
CA ASP A 174 -9.46 -14.30 -6.68
C ASP A 174 -9.15 -12.92 -7.28
N LYS A 175 -9.31 -11.88 -6.50
CA LYS A 175 -9.14 -10.49 -6.88
C LYS A 175 -8.79 -9.62 -5.68
N PHE A 176 -7.99 -8.61 -5.95
CA PHE A 176 -7.69 -7.53 -5.00
C PHE A 176 -7.28 -6.27 -5.75
N VAL A 177 -7.31 -5.15 -5.05
CA VAL A 177 -6.70 -3.90 -5.50
C VAL A 177 -5.48 -3.62 -4.64
N LEU A 178 -4.39 -3.23 -5.29
CA LEU A 178 -3.19 -2.72 -4.66
C LEU A 178 -3.08 -1.22 -4.92
N PHE A 179 -3.17 -0.41 -3.87
CA PHE A 179 -2.76 0.99 -3.86
C PHE A 179 -1.35 1.07 -3.29
N LEU A 180 -0.46 1.70 -4.04
CA LEU A 180 0.92 1.91 -3.63
C LEU A 180 1.27 3.38 -3.79
N THR A 181 1.62 4.02 -2.68
CA THR A 181 2.11 5.40 -2.65
C THR A 181 3.58 5.42 -2.26
N VAL A 182 4.39 6.13 -3.04
CA VAL A 182 5.84 6.24 -2.81
C VAL A 182 6.34 7.63 -3.17
N GLN A 183 7.51 8.00 -2.65
CA GLN A 183 8.20 9.18 -3.12
C GLN A 183 8.58 9.04 -4.60
N ALA A 184 8.30 10.08 -5.39
CA ALA A 184 8.62 10.15 -6.81
C ALA A 184 10.09 10.51 -7.09
N SER A 185 10.80 10.99 -6.07
CA SER A 185 12.22 11.27 -6.12
C SER A 185 13.01 10.10 -5.56
N TYR A 186 14.13 9.79 -6.17
CA TYR A 186 15.11 8.86 -5.63
C TYR A 186 16.52 9.44 -5.80
N ALA A 187 17.40 9.13 -4.88
CA ALA A 187 18.82 9.26 -5.15
C ALA A 187 19.18 8.18 -6.19
N GLY A 188 19.91 8.55 -7.22
CA GLY A 188 20.29 7.58 -8.27
C GLY A 188 21.02 6.35 -7.73
N ALA A 189 21.69 6.49 -6.59
CA ALA A 189 22.33 5.41 -5.86
C ALA A 189 21.32 4.35 -5.37
N ASP A 190 20.19 4.76 -4.78
CA ASP A 190 19.22 3.81 -4.20
C ASP A 190 18.68 2.84 -5.25
N LEU A 191 18.32 3.34 -6.44
CA LEU A 191 17.83 2.47 -7.50
C LEU A 191 18.97 1.61 -8.09
N HIS A 192 20.18 2.16 -8.19
CA HIS A 192 21.36 1.42 -8.63
C HIS A 192 21.65 0.27 -7.67
N ASP A 193 21.72 0.54 -6.37
CA ASP A 193 22.00 -0.47 -5.34
C ASP A 193 20.95 -1.59 -5.36
N TYR A 194 19.65 -1.22 -5.49
CA TYR A 194 18.58 -2.21 -5.60
C TYR A 194 18.75 -3.09 -6.86
N THR A 195 19.04 -2.49 -8.01
CA THR A 195 19.19 -3.24 -9.27
C THR A 195 20.43 -4.13 -9.28
N GLU A 196 21.53 -3.69 -8.66
CA GLU A 196 22.73 -4.50 -8.46
C GLU A 196 22.42 -5.76 -7.63
N VAL A 197 21.80 -5.57 -6.46
CA VAL A 197 21.40 -6.66 -5.55
C VAL A 197 20.47 -7.65 -6.24
N ASN A 198 19.52 -7.16 -7.03
CA ASN A 198 18.52 -7.99 -7.72
C ASN A 198 18.96 -8.39 -9.15
N LYS A 199 20.19 -8.07 -9.56
CA LYS A 199 20.74 -8.39 -10.90
C LYS A 199 19.91 -7.80 -12.05
N GLN A 200 19.28 -6.67 -11.83
CA GLN A 200 18.52 -5.95 -12.86
C GLN A 200 19.41 -4.92 -13.57
N SER A 201 19.20 -4.73 -14.86
CA SER A 201 19.97 -3.78 -15.65
C SER A 201 19.39 -2.38 -15.58
N MET A 202 20.15 -1.44 -15.02
CA MET A 202 19.82 -0.02 -15.00
C MET A 202 19.74 0.61 -16.41
N SER A 203 20.49 0.06 -17.38
CA SER A 203 20.51 0.60 -18.74
C SER A 203 19.15 0.65 -19.39
N LYS A 204 18.26 -0.30 -19.06
CA LYS A 204 16.89 -0.34 -19.53
C LYS A 204 16.09 0.92 -19.15
N TYR A 205 16.34 1.48 -17.98
CA TYR A 205 15.55 2.60 -17.44
C TYR A 205 16.22 3.96 -17.67
N ASN A 206 17.55 4.02 -17.79
CA ASN A 206 18.30 5.26 -17.89
C ASN A 206 18.49 5.78 -19.32
N SER A 207 18.29 4.93 -20.34
CA SER A 207 18.68 5.27 -21.71
C SER A 207 17.79 6.30 -22.41
N HIS A 208 16.55 6.50 -21.97
CA HIS A 208 15.53 7.22 -22.75
C HIS A 208 14.88 8.40 -22.01
N ASP A 209 15.04 8.54 -20.71
CA ASP A 209 14.41 9.64 -19.97
C ASP A 209 15.32 10.21 -18.88
N ARG A 210 15.59 11.51 -18.96
CA ARG A 210 16.34 12.23 -17.94
C ARG A 210 15.48 12.59 -16.71
N ARG A 211 14.18 12.37 -16.78
CA ARG A 211 13.23 12.62 -15.70
C ARG A 211 13.23 11.44 -14.74
N LYS A 212 13.94 11.59 -13.62
CA LYS A 212 14.13 10.55 -12.63
C LYS A 212 12.81 9.90 -12.16
N HIS A 213 11.76 10.69 -11.98
CA HIS A 213 10.46 10.18 -11.54
C HIS A 213 9.82 9.23 -12.56
N LEU A 214 10.00 9.45 -13.87
CA LEU A 214 9.49 8.53 -14.90
C LEU A 214 10.31 7.25 -14.98
N VAL A 215 11.62 7.34 -14.78
CA VAL A 215 12.48 6.14 -14.68
C VAL A 215 12.03 5.28 -13.52
N LEU A 216 11.83 5.86 -12.35
CA LEU A 216 11.34 5.16 -11.15
C LEU A 216 9.93 4.59 -11.37
N LYS A 217 9.02 5.36 -11.99
CA LYS A 217 7.67 4.89 -12.34
C LYS A 217 7.73 3.60 -13.18
N HIS A 218 8.46 3.61 -14.28
CA HIS A 218 8.55 2.45 -15.16
C HIS A 218 9.22 1.25 -14.48
N PHE A 219 10.23 1.50 -13.65
CA PHE A 219 10.85 0.46 -12.86
C PHE A 219 9.85 -0.22 -11.90
N ILE A 220 9.06 0.58 -11.17
CA ILE A 220 8.04 0.06 -10.25
C ILE A 220 6.95 -0.69 -11.01
N GLU A 221 6.46 -0.16 -12.13
CA GLU A 221 5.45 -0.83 -12.96
C GLU A 221 5.94 -2.19 -13.48
N ASP A 222 7.15 -2.26 -14.02
CA ASP A 222 7.74 -3.51 -14.51
C ASP A 222 7.96 -4.53 -13.37
N TYR A 223 8.39 -4.04 -12.21
CA TYR A 223 8.57 -4.89 -11.03
C TYR A 223 7.23 -5.46 -10.54
N LEU A 224 6.23 -4.60 -10.32
CA LEU A 224 4.90 -5.01 -9.90
C LEU A 224 4.27 -5.98 -10.90
N TYR A 225 4.39 -5.69 -12.21
CA TYR A 225 3.91 -6.59 -13.25
C TYR A 225 4.53 -7.99 -13.11
N SER A 226 5.84 -8.05 -12.90
CA SER A 226 6.57 -9.31 -12.77
C SER A 226 6.12 -10.11 -11.55
N ILE A 227 6.11 -9.50 -10.36
CA ILE A 227 5.78 -10.21 -9.11
C ILE A 227 4.30 -10.60 -9.03
N ILE A 228 3.38 -9.77 -9.55
CA ILE A 228 1.95 -10.09 -9.60
C ILE A 228 1.72 -11.30 -10.51
N LYS A 229 2.36 -11.34 -11.67
CA LYS A 229 2.24 -12.48 -12.58
C LYS A 229 2.88 -13.75 -12.05
N SER A 230 4.03 -13.67 -11.38
CA SER A 230 4.67 -14.84 -10.77
C SER A 230 3.80 -15.47 -9.66
N ASN A 231 2.96 -14.66 -9.02
CA ASN A 231 1.97 -15.10 -8.03
C ASN A 231 0.61 -15.49 -8.64
N ASN A 232 0.55 -15.70 -9.97
CA ASN A 232 -0.62 -16.18 -10.70
C ASN A 232 -1.83 -15.23 -10.66
N TYR A 233 -1.58 -13.91 -10.74
CA TYR A 233 -2.59 -12.89 -10.96
C TYR A 233 -2.33 -12.15 -12.29
N ILE A 234 -3.40 -11.60 -12.86
CA ILE A 234 -3.33 -10.70 -14.02
C ILE A 234 -3.37 -9.27 -13.49
N PRO A 235 -2.26 -8.50 -13.59
CA PRO A 235 -2.23 -7.11 -13.15
C PRO A 235 -2.85 -6.20 -14.19
N GLN A 236 -3.57 -5.19 -13.72
CA GLN A 236 -4.12 -4.15 -14.52
C GLN A 236 -3.85 -2.80 -13.87
N PHE A 237 -2.94 -2.05 -14.48
CA PHE A 237 -2.52 -0.76 -14.00
C PHE A 237 -3.53 0.31 -14.41
N MET A 238 -3.94 1.11 -13.42
CA MET A 238 -4.63 2.37 -13.62
C MET A 238 -3.60 3.47 -13.90
N PRO A 239 -4.03 4.65 -14.40
CA PRO A 239 -3.13 5.77 -14.58
C PRO A 239 -2.40 6.14 -13.29
N THR A 240 -1.08 6.27 -13.35
CA THR A 240 -0.27 6.71 -12.19
C THR A 240 -0.54 8.18 -11.91
N VAL A 241 -0.82 8.53 -10.67
CA VAL A 241 -1.04 9.90 -10.23
C VAL A 241 0.23 10.46 -9.60
N PHE A 242 0.68 11.62 -10.09
CA PHE A 242 1.77 12.40 -9.49
C PHE A 242 1.18 13.56 -8.69
N TYR A 243 1.71 13.81 -7.50
CA TYR A 243 1.21 14.89 -6.66
C TYR A 243 2.29 15.38 -5.68
N LYS A 244 2.08 16.55 -5.08
CA LYS A 244 2.89 17.07 -3.98
C LYS A 244 2.34 16.56 -2.65
N GLY A 245 3.19 15.91 -1.89
CA GLY A 245 2.93 15.50 -0.51
C GLY A 245 3.29 16.57 0.50
N ILE A 246 3.46 16.17 1.75
CA ILE A 246 3.92 17.05 2.85
C ILE A 246 5.30 17.61 2.50
N ASN A 247 5.51 18.90 2.81
CA ASN A 247 6.77 19.63 2.53
C ASN A 247 7.16 19.61 1.03
N ASP A 248 6.18 19.67 0.13
CA ASP A 248 6.39 19.69 -1.33
C ASP A 248 7.14 18.47 -1.89
N VAL A 249 7.16 17.37 -1.16
CA VAL A 249 7.79 16.14 -1.63
C VAL A 249 7.00 15.58 -2.81
N ASP A 250 7.70 15.28 -3.90
CA ASP A 250 7.10 14.64 -5.07
C ASP A 250 6.70 13.19 -4.72
N MET A 251 5.44 12.87 -4.96
CA MET A 251 4.84 11.57 -4.68
C MET A 251 4.28 10.94 -5.94
N MET A 252 4.28 9.62 -5.99
CA MET A 252 3.58 8.82 -6.99
C MET A 252 2.59 7.88 -6.30
N HIS A 253 1.41 7.77 -6.88
CA HIS A 253 0.39 6.83 -6.46
C HIS A 253 0.02 5.89 -7.60
N PHE A 254 0.11 4.61 -7.33
CA PHE A 254 -0.25 3.52 -8.24
C PHE A 254 -1.51 2.84 -7.75
N ALA A 255 -2.38 2.48 -8.67
CA ALA A 255 -3.48 1.57 -8.42
C ALA A 255 -3.42 0.41 -9.41
N VAL A 256 -3.42 -0.81 -8.89
CA VAL A 256 -3.34 -2.03 -9.71
C VAL A 256 -4.46 -2.97 -9.31
N MET A 257 -5.36 -3.27 -10.25
CA MET A 257 -6.33 -4.34 -10.08
C MET A 257 -5.65 -5.67 -10.41
N CYS A 258 -5.78 -6.63 -9.53
CA CYS A 258 -5.22 -7.97 -9.68
C CYS A 258 -6.34 -9.00 -9.66
N VAL A 259 -6.42 -9.85 -10.69
CA VAL A 259 -7.50 -10.83 -10.85
C VAL A 259 -6.89 -12.18 -11.21
N ARG A 260 -7.43 -13.27 -10.66
CA ARG A 260 -7.10 -14.62 -11.12
C ARG A 260 -7.58 -14.84 -12.55
N PRO A 261 -6.87 -15.61 -13.38
CA PRO A 261 -7.26 -15.84 -14.78
C PRO A 261 -8.67 -16.40 -14.96
N GLN A 262 -9.17 -17.17 -14.00
CA GLN A 262 -10.53 -17.74 -14.05
C GLN A 262 -11.61 -16.68 -13.79
N GLU A 263 -11.39 -15.77 -12.86
CA GLU A 263 -12.30 -14.66 -12.59
C GLU A 263 -12.31 -13.64 -13.74
N ASP A 264 -11.17 -13.41 -14.36
CA ASP A 264 -11.08 -12.56 -15.54
C ASP A 264 -11.99 -13.08 -16.66
N LYS A 265 -11.96 -14.38 -16.96
CA LYS A 265 -12.84 -15.02 -17.96
C LYS A 265 -14.31 -14.92 -17.59
N LYS A 266 -14.65 -15.11 -16.31
CA LYS A 266 -16.02 -15.07 -15.81
C LYS A 266 -16.67 -13.70 -15.96
N HIS A 267 -15.91 -12.63 -15.79
CA HIS A 267 -16.38 -11.25 -15.81
C HIS A 267 -16.13 -10.53 -17.16
N GLY A 268 -15.77 -11.27 -18.20
CA GLY A 268 -15.55 -10.69 -19.54
C GLY A 268 -14.23 -9.97 -19.68
N GLY A 269 -13.30 -10.28 -18.80
CA GLY A 269 -11.98 -9.70 -18.78
C GLY A 269 -11.92 -8.31 -18.13
N VAL A 270 -10.75 -7.97 -17.73
CA VAL A 270 -10.45 -6.71 -17.06
C VAL A 270 -10.61 -5.50 -18.00
N PHE A 271 -10.64 -5.69 -19.31
CA PHE A 271 -10.84 -4.64 -20.31
C PHE A 271 -12.10 -3.78 -20.08
N VAL A 272 -13.22 -4.39 -19.68
CA VAL A 272 -14.46 -3.66 -19.36
C VAL A 272 -14.30 -2.81 -18.12
N TYR A 273 -13.49 -3.27 -17.18
CA TYR A 273 -13.18 -2.56 -15.97
C TYR A 273 -12.31 -1.32 -16.26
N ASN A 274 -11.29 -1.46 -17.10
CA ASN A 274 -10.39 -0.37 -17.49
C ASN A 274 -11.10 0.76 -18.21
N GLN A 275 -11.95 0.44 -19.17
CA GLN A 275 -12.64 1.50 -19.90
C GLN A 275 -13.44 2.39 -18.94
N LYS A 276 -14.14 1.79 -17.98
CA LYS A 276 -14.91 2.57 -17.00
C LYS A 276 -14.06 3.31 -15.98
N LEU A 277 -12.87 2.82 -15.68
CA LEU A 277 -11.94 3.52 -14.81
C LEU A 277 -11.21 4.65 -15.51
N VAL A 278 -10.86 4.46 -16.79
CA VAL A 278 -10.40 5.56 -17.65
C VAL A 278 -11.46 6.66 -17.75
N ASP A 279 -12.73 6.29 -17.93
CA ASP A 279 -13.84 7.26 -17.95
C ASP A 279 -13.97 8.00 -16.60
N ILE A 280 -13.65 7.34 -15.47
CA ILE A 280 -13.65 7.99 -14.15
C ILE A 280 -12.41 8.86 -13.98
N THR A 281 -11.24 8.40 -14.42
CA THR A 281 -9.99 9.18 -14.32
C THR A 281 -9.99 10.40 -15.23
N ASP A 282 -10.61 10.32 -16.40
CA ASP A 282 -10.82 11.47 -17.28
C ASP A 282 -11.77 12.52 -16.66
N SER A 283 -12.61 12.10 -15.73
CA SER A 283 -13.51 12.97 -14.97
C SER A 283 -12.94 13.45 -13.63
N LEU A 284 -11.77 12.94 -13.22
CA LEU A 284 -11.10 13.46 -12.03
C LEU A 284 -10.68 14.92 -12.27
N PRO A 285 -10.97 15.81 -11.32
CA PRO A 285 -10.44 17.16 -11.41
C PRO A 285 -8.92 17.05 -11.52
N ILE A 286 -8.32 17.70 -12.52
CA ILE A 286 -6.88 17.93 -12.57
C ILE A 286 -6.53 18.47 -11.18
N LEU A 287 -5.70 17.73 -10.45
CA LEU A 287 -5.26 18.20 -9.13
C LEU A 287 -4.70 19.60 -9.33
N PRO A 288 -5.19 20.60 -8.60
CA PRO A 288 -4.78 21.98 -8.82
C PRO A 288 -3.26 22.05 -8.74
N ASP A 289 -2.66 22.61 -9.77
CA ASP A 289 -1.26 22.95 -9.75
C ASP A 289 -1.04 23.88 -8.55
N PRO A 290 -0.30 23.47 -7.52
CA PRO A 290 -0.10 24.29 -6.33
C PRO A 290 0.57 25.64 -6.62
N ASP A 291 1.19 25.77 -7.80
CA ASP A 291 1.91 26.97 -8.22
C ASP A 291 0.98 28.00 -8.94
N ASN A 292 -0.30 27.71 -9.11
CA ASN A 292 -1.29 28.58 -9.81
C ASN A 292 -2.39 29.14 -8.91
N ASN A 293 -2.09 29.44 -7.63
CA ASN A 293 -2.94 30.24 -6.76
C ASN A 293 -2.25 31.54 -6.36
#